data_0232244892e0aede43bb8de3c1c5ca5b
#
_entry.id   0232244892e0aede43bb8de3c1c5ca5b
#
_cell.length_a   1.000
_cell.length_b   1.000
_cell.length_c   1.000
_cell.angle_alpha   90.00
_cell.angle_beta   90.00
_cell.angle_gamma   90.00
#
_symmetry.space_group_name_H-M   'P 1'
#
loop_
_entity.id
_entity.type
_entity.pdbx_description
1 polymer ?
#
loop_
_entity_poly.entity_id
_entity_poly.type
_entity_poly.pdbx_seq_one_letter_code
_entity_poly.pdbx_strand_id
1 'polypeptide(L)'
;MWGTIFLAVEPDVRAGVFNSVGTPYDNLRLSPTFRAGSIGVPLASRTPSLINSPGLTAIDGVSVGPPRFNENLPLRDQPPVINTVAGAMEIQEVLDHMKWATQSASSLACAPYLRKNPLPGVPAKSVLFQFNIGDQITTNPTTMVVLRAGDLADRATLLRYDLAYAENPAIATNPHLLIRNIAVPSVAPLARGIREQIAVFLASDGTLTIHPEPMRFFEVPVVAPLPESLNFIHYSFVIAPRRDQCPGHAEVYG
;
A
#
# COMPACT_ATOMS: atom_id res chain seq x y z
N MET A 1 -10.50 -2.10 2.93
CA MET A 1 -11.21 -1.08 2.10
C MET A 1 -12.60 -0.79 2.63
N TRP A 2 -13.51 -1.75 2.72
CA TRP A 2 -14.87 -1.54 3.26
C TRP A 2 -14.90 -0.97 4.68
N GLY A 3 -13.93 -1.36 5.53
CA GLY A 3 -13.85 -0.88 6.91
C GLY A 3 -13.67 0.64 7.05
N THR A 4 -12.94 1.30 6.13
CA THR A 4 -12.77 2.76 6.17
C THR A 4 -14.08 3.48 5.86
N ILE A 5 -14.85 2.97 4.88
CA ILE A 5 -16.16 3.52 4.52
C ILE A 5 -17.12 3.32 5.70
N PHE A 6 -17.21 2.09 6.20
CA PHE A 6 -18.07 1.74 7.33
C PHE A 6 -17.79 2.64 8.54
N LEU A 7 -16.51 2.75 8.94
CA LEU A 7 -16.13 3.55 10.10
C LEU A 7 -16.42 5.04 9.89
N ALA A 8 -16.32 5.54 8.66
CA ALA A 8 -16.58 6.95 8.35
C ALA A 8 -18.08 7.32 8.43
N VAL A 9 -19.00 6.35 8.28
CA VAL A 9 -20.45 6.62 8.26
C VAL A 9 -21.20 6.10 9.49
N GLU A 10 -20.64 5.15 10.24
CA GLU A 10 -21.29 4.50 11.37
C GLU A 10 -21.02 5.27 12.67
N PRO A 11 -22.01 5.93 13.28
CA PRO A 11 -21.80 6.79 14.46
C PRO A 11 -21.43 5.98 15.71
N ASP A 12 -21.92 4.76 15.86
CA ASP A 12 -21.79 3.98 17.10
C ASP A 12 -20.44 3.28 17.24
N VAL A 13 -19.69 3.11 16.12
CA VAL A 13 -18.35 2.53 16.16
C VAL A 13 -17.31 3.62 16.39
N ARG A 14 -16.59 3.53 17.51
CA ARG A 14 -15.64 4.56 17.95
C ARG A 14 -14.20 4.34 17.51
N ALA A 15 -13.78 3.09 17.41
CA ALA A 15 -12.40 2.74 17.09
C ALA A 15 -12.32 1.71 15.95
N GLY A 16 -11.25 1.78 15.17
CA GLY A 16 -11.00 0.82 14.09
C GLY A 16 -9.52 0.62 13.79
N VAL A 17 -9.18 -0.62 13.44
CA VAL A 17 -7.83 -0.98 12.99
C VAL A 17 -7.87 -1.39 11.52
N PHE A 18 -6.95 -0.82 10.76
CA PHE A 18 -6.80 -1.05 9.33
C PHE A 18 -5.44 -1.68 9.05
N ASN A 19 -5.43 -2.99 8.87
CA ASN A 19 -4.21 -3.71 8.51
C ASN A 19 -4.15 -3.88 6.98
N SER A 20 -3.09 -3.37 6.36
CA SER A 20 -2.86 -3.37 4.91
C SER A 20 -4.04 -2.75 4.12
N VAL A 21 -4.32 -1.47 4.38
CA VAL A 21 -5.34 -0.72 3.65
C VAL A 21 -4.72 0.10 2.51
N GLY A 22 -5.39 0.10 1.36
CA GLY A 22 -5.00 0.91 0.20
C GLY A 22 -6.21 1.25 -0.67
N THR A 23 -5.98 1.87 -1.82
CA THR A 23 -7.00 2.17 -2.82
C THR A 23 -7.34 0.94 -3.65
N PRO A 24 -8.63 0.63 -3.91
CA PRO A 24 -9.01 -0.60 -4.62
C PRO A 24 -8.39 -0.73 -6.00
N TYR A 25 -8.61 0.27 -6.85
CA TYR A 25 -8.14 0.28 -8.24
C TYR A 25 -6.62 0.17 -8.33
N ASP A 26 -5.89 1.00 -7.56
CA ASP A 26 -4.44 1.03 -7.66
C ASP A 26 -3.81 -0.26 -7.13
N ASN A 27 -4.43 -0.90 -6.13
CA ASN A 27 -4.00 -2.22 -5.69
C ASN A 27 -4.14 -3.28 -6.78
N LEU A 28 -5.26 -3.29 -7.53
CA LEU A 28 -5.45 -4.21 -8.66
C LEU A 28 -4.44 -3.93 -9.78
N ARG A 29 -4.15 -2.67 -10.04
CA ARG A 29 -3.24 -2.23 -11.09
C ARG A 29 -1.78 -2.51 -10.78
N LEU A 30 -1.35 -2.21 -9.56
CA LEU A 30 0.05 -2.26 -9.15
C LEU A 30 0.46 -3.63 -8.61
N SER A 31 -0.47 -4.43 -8.08
CA SER A 31 -0.16 -5.76 -7.55
C SER A 31 0.23 -6.73 -8.65
N PRO A 32 1.44 -7.32 -8.62
CA PRO A 32 1.84 -8.35 -9.57
C PRO A 32 0.90 -9.55 -9.56
N THR A 33 0.30 -9.85 -8.41
CA THR A 33 -0.61 -10.98 -8.22
C THR A 33 -1.98 -10.75 -8.85
N PHE A 34 -2.54 -9.54 -8.71
CA PHE A 34 -3.92 -9.28 -9.16
C PHE A 34 -4.00 -8.70 -10.56
N ARG A 35 -2.95 -8.01 -11.02
CA ARG A 35 -2.96 -7.29 -12.29
C ARG A 35 -3.42 -8.16 -13.48
N ALA A 36 -2.88 -9.36 -13.60
CA ALA A 36 -3.21 -10.24 -14.72
C ALA A 36 -4.71 -10.62 -14.74
N GLY A 37 -5.24 -11.09 -13.63
CA GLY A 37 -6.65 -11.49 -13.53
C GLY A 37 -7.62 -10.31 -13.54
N SER A 38 -7.32 -9.25 -12.80
CA SER A 38 -8.27 -8.15 -12.59
C SER A 38 -8.29 -7.13 -13.74
N ILE A 39 -7.19 -6.97 -14.47
CA ILE A 39 -7.07 -6.02 -15.57
C ILE A 39 -6.73 -6.73 -16.89
N GLY A 40 -5.73 -7.59 -16.90
CA GLY A 40 -5.29 -8.27 -18.10
C GLY A 40 -6.38 -9.12 -18.76
N VAL A 41 -7.15 -9.89 -17.98
CA VAL A 41 -8.27 -10.69 -18.50
C VAL A 41 -9.37 -9.80 -19.12
N PRO A 42 -9.88 -8.75 -18.47
CA PRO A 42 -10.81 -7.81 -19.08
C PRO A 42 -10.29 -7.16 -20.38
N LEU A 43 -9.01 -6.80 -20.45
CA LEU A 43 -8.42 -6.26 -21.67
C LEU A 43 -8.31 -7.31 -22.78
N ALA A 44 -7.95 -8.54 -22.43
CA ALA A 44 -7.85 -9.65 -23.37
C ALA A 44 -9.20 -10.03 -24.00
N SER A 45 -10.30 -9.88 -23.27
CA SER A 45 -11.66 -10.23 -23.71
C SER A 45 -12.30 -9.19 -24.64
N ARG A 46 -11.66 -8.05 -24.88
CA ARG A 46 -12.16 -7.04 -25.82
C ARG A 46 -12.06 -7.54 -27.27
N THR A 47 -12.89 -6.99 -28.13
CA THR A 47 -12.86 -7.28 -29.57
C THR A 47 -12.71 -5.96 -30.33
N PRO A 48 -11.53 -5.69 -30.94
CA PRO A 48 -10.31 -6.50 -30.87
C PRO A 48 -9.70 -6.56 -29.48
N SER A 49 -8.91 -7.60 -29.18
CA SER A 49 -8.20 -7.74 -27.90
C SER A 49 -7.22 -6.58 -27.69
N LEU A 50 -7.19 -6.06 -26.47
CA LEU A 50 -6.29 -4.96 -26.04
C LEU A 50 -4.99 -5.45 -25.41
N ILE A 51 -4.66 -6.73 -25.50
CA ILE A 51 -3.35 -7.24 -25.12
C ILE A 51 -2.32 -6.80 -26.15
N ASN A 52 -1.34 -6.02 -25.70
CA ASN A 52 -0.33 -5.44 -26.58
C ASN A 52 1.09 -5.94 -26.24
N SER A 53 2.01 -5.78 -27.18
CA SER A 53 3.40 -6.19 -27.06
C SER A 53 4.33 -4.97 -27.27
N PRO A 54 5.39 -4.82 -26.44
CA PRO A 54 5.73 -5.66 -25.29
C PRO A 54 4.79 -5.44 -24.11
N GLY A 55 4.23 -6.51 -23.55
CA GLY A 55 3.48 -6.45 -22.31
C GLY A 55 4.42 -6.36 -21.10
N LEU A 56 3.96 -5.74 -20.02
CA LEU A 56 4.72 -5.66 -18.78
C LEU A 56 4.92 -7.06 -18.17
N THR A 57 6.17 -7.48 -18.01
CA THR A 57 6.53 -8.82 -17.52
C THR A 57 6.84 -8.86 -16.03
N ALA A 58 7.23 -7.73 -15.45
CA ALA A 58 7.55 -7.61 -14.04
C ALA A 58 7.26 -6.18 -13.53
N ILE A 59 7.00 -6.05 -12.23
CA ILE A 59 6.91 -4.79 -11.51
C ILE A 59 7.94 -4.87 -10.38
N ASP A 60 8.92 -3.99 -10.40
CA ASP A 60 10.02 -3.96 -9.42
C ASP A 60 10.63 -5.36 -9.17
N GLY A 61 10.97 -6.07 -10.25
CA GLY A 61 11.59 -7.40 -10.19
C GLY A 61 10.64 -8.57 -9.89
N VAL A 62 9.38 -8.31 -9.52
CA VAL A 62 8.39 -9.36 -9.26
C VAL A 62 7.60 -9.65 -10.54
N SER A 63 7.61 -10.92 -10.97
CA SER A 63 6.98 -11.35 -12.20
C SER A 63 5.46 -11.12 -12.20
N VAL A 64 4.95 -10.62 -13.34
CA VAL A 64 3.52 -10.49 -13.62
C VAL A 64 3.09 -11.62 -14.54
N GLY A 65 2.05 -12.36 -14.16
CA GLY A 65 1.47 -13.44 -14.97
C GLY A 65 0.74 -12.96 -16.24
N PRO A 66 0.49 -13.84 -17.21
CA PRO A 66 -0.36 -13.55 -18.36
C PRO A 66 -1.85 -13.46 -17.94
N PRO A 67 -2.70 -12.76 -18.73
CA PRO A 67 -2.34 -11.97 -19.91
C PRO A 67 -1.61 -10.67 -19.56
N ARG A 68 -0.61 -10.31 -20.38
CA ARG A 68 0.25 -9.14 -20.17
C ARG A 68 -0.13 -8.01 -21.11
N PHE A 69 -0.02 -6.78 -20.63
CA PHE A 69 -0.26 -5.57 -21.40
C PHE A 69 0.71 -4.47 -20.93
N ASN A 70 0.89 -3.45 -21.75
CA ASN A 70 1.66 -2.26 -21.42
C ASN A 70 0.73 -1.04 -21.40
N GLU A 71 0.69 -0.34 -20.26
CA GLU A 71 -0.09 0.87 -20.03
C GLU A 71 0.78 2.10 -19.77
N ASN A 72 2.08 2.04 -20.07
CA ASN A 72 3.04 3.07 -19.72
C ASN A 72 3.10 3.32 -18.19
N LEU A 73 3.07 2.25 -17.39
CA LEU A 73 3.19 2.38 -15.95
C LEU A 73 4.53 3.06 -15.59
N PRO A 74 4.49 4.25 -14.96
CA PRO A 74 5.71 4.92 -14.54
C PRO A 74 6.36 4.15 -13.40
N LEU A 75 7.48 3.51 -13.69
CA LEU A 75 8.31 2.85 -12.68
C LEU A 75 9.45 3.78 -12.28
N ARG A 76 9.81 3.75 -10.99
CA ARG A 76 10.91 4.55 -10.48
C ARG A 76 12.22 4.19 -11.17
N ASP A 77 13.00 5.23 -11.46
CA ASP A 77 14.35 5.10 -12.05
C ASP A 77 14.40 4.37 -13.41
N GLN A 78 13.26 4.30 -14.09
CA GLN A 78 13.15 3.76 -15.45
C GLN A 78 12.76 4.85 -16.44
N PRO A 79 13.28 4.81 -17.67
CA PRO A 79 12.83 5.75 -18.69
C PRO A 79 11.32 5.52 -18.97
N PRO A 80 10.56 6.59 -19.27
CA PRO A 80 9.16 6.46 -19.63
C PRO A 80 9.02 5.59 -20.89
N VAL A 81 8.15 4.61 -20.84
CA VAL A 81 7.82 3.76 -21.99
C VAL A 81 6.64 4.38 -22.72
N ILE A 82 6.84 4.79 -23.97
CA ILE A 82 5.75 5.28 -24.82
C ILE A 82 5.16 4.07 -25.54
N ASN A 83 3.90 3.78 -25.25
CA ASN A 83 3.17 2.72 -25.92
C ASN A 83 2.55 3.26 -27.22
N THR A 84 3.11 2.88 -28.37
CA THR A 84 2.66 3.27 -29.70
C THR A 84 1.88 2.15 -30.40
N VAL A 85 1.61 1.06 -29.71
CA VAL A 85 0.90 -0.10 -30.28
C VAL A 85 -0.59 0.22 -30.42
N ALA A 86 -1.24 -0.37 -31.41
CA ALA A 86 -2.69 -0.28 -31.59
C ALA A 86 -3.42 -0.69 -30.30
N GLY A 87 -4.42 0.07 -29.91
CA GLY A 87 -5.16 -0.14 -28.66
C GLY A 87 -4.54 0.51 -27.41
N ALA A 88 -3.42 1.23 -27.53
CA ALA A 88 -2.78 1.87 -26.37
C ALA A 88 -3.69 2.89 -25.67
N MET A 89 -4.44 3.68 -26.42
CA MET A 89 -5.39 4.67 -25.88
C MET A 89 -6.61 3.99 -25.27
N GLU A 90 -7.14 2.98 -25.92
CA GLU A 90 -8.28 2.20 -25.45
C GLU A 90 -7.96 1.48 -24.12
N ILE A 91 -6.71 1.06 -23.90
CA ILE A 91 -6.26 0.56 -22.60
C ILE A 91 -6.43 1.63 -21.52
N GLN A 92 -5.99 2.87 -21.77
CA GLN A 92 -6.15 3.97 -20.81
C GLN A 92 -7.62 4.25 -20.52
N GLU A 93 -8.48 4.27 -21.52
CA GLU A 93 -9.93 4.46 -21.35
C GLU A 93 -10.55 3.38 -20.46
N VAL A 94 -10.19 2.10 -20.68
CA VAL A 94 -10.66 1.00 -19.83
C VAL A 94 -10.19 1.19 -18.39
N LEU A 95 -8.94 1.57 -18.18
CA LEU A 95 -8.37 1.80 -16.86
C LEU A 95 -9.03 2.99 -16.14
N ASP A 96 -9.32 4.06 -16.87
CA ASP A 96 -10.00 5.23 -16.32
C ASP A 96 -11.46 4.91 -15.94
N HIS A 97 -12.16 4.13 -16.75
CA HIS A 97 -13.50 3.64 -16.41
C HIS A 97 -13.49 2.73 -15.16
N MET A 98 -12.52 1.84 -15.05
CA MET A 98 -12.36 0.99 -13.86
C MET A 98 -12.06 1.84 -12.61
N LYS A 99 -11.20 2.85 -12.72
CA LYS A 99 -10.89 3.77 -11.65
C LYS A 99 -12.15 4.54 -11.22
N TRP A 100 -12.88 5.11 -12.17
CA TRP A 100 -14.12 5.83 -11.91
C TRP A 100 -15.16 4.96 -11.20
N ALA A 101 -15.38 3.73 -11.69
CA ALA A 101 -16.35 2.81 -11.11
C ALA A 101 -16.02 2.39 -9.67
N THR A 102 -14.74 2.32 -9.33
CA THR A 102 -14.29 1.91 -7.98
C THR A 102 -14.08 3.09 -7.02
N GLN A 103 -14.15 4.32 -7.49
CA GLN A 103 -13.79 5.50 -6.70
C GLN A 103 -14.76 5.75 -5.54
N SER A 104 -16.05 5.49 -5.72
CA SER A 104 -17.07 5.62 -4.66
C SER A 104 -16.86 4.65 -3.49
N ALA A 105 -16.19 3.52 -3.73
CA ALA A 105 -15.82 2.52 -2.74
C ALA A 105 -14.36 2.63 -2.27
N SER A 106 -13.71 3.77 -2.57
CA SER A 106 -12.29 3.96 -2.24
C SER A 106 -12.10 4.40 -0.79
N SER A 107 -11.14 3.75 -0.13
CA SER A 107 -10.65 4.19 1.19
C SER A 107 -10.16 5.63 1.18
N LEU A 108 -9.63 6.09 0.03
CA LEU A 108 -9.16 7.45 -0.19
C LEU A 108 -10.28 8.49 -0.01
N ALA A 109 -11.46 8.21 -0.56
CA ALA A 109 -12.60 9.13 -0.48
C ALA A 109 -13.11 9.30 0.96
N CYS A 110 -12.98 8.26 1.79
CA CYS A 110 -13.49 8.24 3.15
C CYS A 110 -12.45 8.60 4.23
N ALA A 111 -11.16 8.57 3.91
CA ALA A 111 -10.09 8.86 4.87
C ALA A 111 -10.22 10.21 5.58
N PRO A 112 -10.58 11.33 4.92
CA PRO A 112 -10.76 12.63 5.58
C PRO A 112 -11.84 12.63 6.67
N TYR A 113 -12.87 11.79 6.51
CA TYR A 113 -14.03 11.75 7.41
C TYR A 113 -13.78 10.93 8.68
N LEU A 114 -12.66 10.20 8.77
CA LEU A 114 -12.36 9.41 9.95
C LEU A 114 -12.03 10.27 11.18
N ARG A 115 -11.35 11.40 11.02
CA ARG A 115 -10.86 12.21 12.15
C ARG A 115 -11.11 13.70 12.01
N LYS A 116 -10.55 14.34 10.97
CA LYS A 116 -10.49 15.80 10.88
C LYS A 116 -11.79 16.43 10.42
N ASN A 117 -12.51 15.77 9.54
CA ASN A 117 -13.74 16.27 8.95
C ASN A 117 -14.87 15.22 9.05
N PRO A 118 -15.26 14.78 10.25
CA PRO A 118 -16.32 13.79 10.39
C PRO A 118 -17.61 14.24 9.71
N LEU A 119 -18.38 13.29 9.21
CA LEU A 119 -19.70 13.58 8.65
C LEU A 119 -20.64 14.12 9.74
N PRO A 120 -21.65 14.93 9.38
CA PRO A 120 -22.64 15.41 10.34
C PRO A 120 -23.27 14.25 11.14
N GLY A 121 -23.26 14.36 12.46
CA GLY A 121 -23.78 13.33 13.36
C GLY A 121 -22.85 12.11 13.59
N VAL A 122 -21.68 12.08 12.99
CA VAL A 122 -20.68 11.00 13.18
C VAL A 122 -19.50 11.57 13.99
N PRO A 123 -19.14 10.98 15.13
CA PRO A 123 -17.99 11.43 15.91
C PRO A 123 -16.66 11.09 15.22
N ALA A 124 -15.63 11.89 15.50
CA ALA A 124 -14.26 11.55 15.10
C ALA A 124 -13.85 10.18 15.65
N LYS A 125 -13.15 9.38 14.83
CA LYS A 125 -12.80 8.01 15.15
C LYS A 125 -11.37 7.88 15.68
N SER A 126 -11.19 6.99 16.65
CA SER A 126 -9.86 6.46 16.97
C SER A 126 -9.47 5.42 15.94
N VAL A 127 -8.35 5.63 15.27
CA VAL A 127 -7.90 4.75 14.19
C VAL A 127 -6.43 4.35 14.34
N LEU A 128 -6.14 3.12 13.95
CA LEU A 128 -4.79 2.58 13.84
C LEU A 128 -4.61 1.99 12.44
N PHE A 129 -3.62 2.47 11.72
CA PHE A 129 -3.23 1.92 10.42
C PHE A 129 -1.94 1.11 10.58
N GLN A 130 -1.92 -0.11 10.06
CA GLN A 130 -0.73 -0.95 10.02
C GLN A 130 -0.43 -1.36 8.59
N PHE A 131 0.82 -1.22 8.15
CA PHE A 131 1.25 -1.59 6.81
C PHE A 131 2.72 -2.01 6.80
N ASN A 132 3.14 -2.69 5.73
CA ASN A 132 4.45 -3.31 5.63
C ASN A 132 5.21 -2.76 4.42
N ILE A 133 6.51 -2.54 4.53
CA ILE A 133 7.34 -2.32 3.33
C ILE A 133 7.34 -3.60 2.49
N GLY A 134 7.15 -3.45 1.19
CA GLY A 134 7.23 -4.56 0.24
C GLY A 134 5.95 -5.37 0.07
N ASP A 135 4.81 -4.91 0.61
CA ASP A 135 3.52 -5.56 0.38
C ASP A 135 3.17 -5.56 -1.12
N GLN A 136 3.08 -6.76 -1.72
CA GLN A 136 2.83 -6.95 -3.15
C GLN A 136 1.34 -6.97 -3.51
N ILE A 137 0.47 -6.85 -2.53
CA ILE A 137 -0.98 -6.84 -2.69
C ILE A 137 -1.53 -5.45 -2.38
N THR A 138 -1.28 -4.96 -1.16
CA THR A 138 -1.61 -3.60 -0.75
C THR A 138 -0.34 -2.77 -0.77
N THR A 139 -0.05 -2.23 -1.93
CA THR A 139 1.25 -1.60 -2.20
C THR A 139 1.45 -0.31 -1.40
N ASN A 140 2.69 0.00 -1.02
CA ASN A 140 2.98 1.17 -0.20
C ASN A 140 2.41 2.48 -0.78
N PRO A 141 2.53 2.79 -2.09
CA PRO A 141 1.93 4.00 -2.65
C PRO A 141 0.44 4.14 -2.38
N THR A 142 -0.30 3.03 -2.41
CA THR A 142 -1.76 3.04 -2.22
C THR A 142 -2.16 3.28 -0.77
N THR A 143 -1.34 2.83 0.17
CA THR A 143 -1.52 3.17 1.59
C THR A 143 -1.16 4.64 1.85
N MET A 144 -0.06 5.12 1.26
CA MET A 144 0.40 6.50 1.46
C MET A 144 -0.62 7.55 1.03
N VAL A 145 -1.34 7.34 -0.08
CA VAL A 145 -2.38 8.30 -0.51
C VAL A 145 -3.55 8.33 0.48
N VAL A 146 -3.90 7.20 1.09
CA VAL A 146 -4.96 7.14 2.13
C VAL A 146 -4.52 7.88 3.39
N LEU A 147 -3.29 7.65 3.86
CA LEU A 147 -2.75 8.33 5.04
C LEU A 147 -2.66 9.84 4.84
N ARG A 148 -2.24 10.30 3.65
CA ARG A 148 -2.21 11.74 3.32
C ARG A 148 -3.60 12.36 3.27
N ALA A 149 -4.55 11.72 2.61
CA ALA A 149 -5.91 12.23 2.47
C ALA A 149 -6.58 12.45 3.83
N GLY A 150 -6.36 11.54 4.77
CA GLY A 150 -6.94 11.63 6.12
C GLY A 150 -6.06 12.36 7.14
N ASP A 151 -4.83 12.76 6.78
CA ASP A 151 -3.79 13.21 7.70
C ASP A 151 -3.63 12.23 8.88
N LEU A 152 -3.27 10.98 8.55
CA LEU A 152 -3.30 9.82 9.42
C LEU A 152 -1.90 9.24 9.70
N ALA A 153 -0.83 9.95 9.36
CA ALA A 153 0.54 9.48 9.58
C ALA A 153 0.82 9.20 11.07
N ASP A 154 0.33 10.06 11.96
CA ASP A 154 0.43 9.91 13.42
C ASP A 154 -0.38 8.74 13.98
N ARG A 155 -1.17 8.07 13.16
CA ARG A 155 -1.99 6.89 13.48
C ARG A 155 -1.53 5.64 12.73
N ALA A 156 -0.33 5.69 12.17
CA ALA A 156 0.20 4.61 11.36
C ALA A 156 1.39 3.93 12.05
N THR A 157 1.43 2.61 11.90
CA THR A 157 2.55 1.72 12.25
C THR A 157 3.10 1.14 10.97
N LEU A 158 4.37 1.37 10.69
CA LEU A 158 5.08 0.79 9.57
C LEU A 158 5.94 -0.37 10.04
N LEU A 159 5.71 -1.56 9.49
CA LEU A 159 6.64 -2.67 9.62
C LEU A 159 7.76 -2.55 8.57
N ARG A 160 8.98 -2.42 9.05
CA ARG A 160 10.22 -2.42 8.27
C ARG A 160 10.58 -3.87 7.88
N TYR A 161 9.73 -4.47 7.04
CA TYR A 161 9.93 -5.84 6.60
C TYR A 161 11.21 -6.01 5.75
N ASP A 162 11.67 -4.94 5.12
CA ASP A 162 12.96 -4.84 4.46
C ASP A 162 14.13 -5.16 5.40
N LEU A 163 14.10 -4.65 6.65
CA LEU A 163 15.11 -4.96 7.66
C LEU A 163 15.02 -6.42 8.13
N ALA A 164 13.81 -6.94 8.32
CA ALA A 164 13.62 -8.33 8.71
C ALA A 164 14.10 -9.29 7.61
N TYR A 165 13.84 -8.96 6.34
CA TYR A 165 14.34 -9.72 5.21
C TYR A 165 15.86 -9.64 5.08
N ALA A 166 16.48 -8.49 5.35
CA ALA A 166 17.94 -8.34 5.35
C ALA A 166 18.61 -9.18 6.44
N GLU A 167 17.97 -9.33 7.62
CA GLU A 167 18.46 -10.20 8.68
C GLU A 167 18.26 -11.70 8.35
N ASN A 168 17.18 -12.04 7.66
CA ASN A 168 16.84 -13.42 7.31
C ASN A 168 16.24 -13.52 5.91
N PRO A 169 17.05 -13.66 4.85
CA PRO A 169 16.56 -13.77 3.47
C PRO A 169 15.75 -15.04 3.16
N ALA A 170 15.62 -15.97 4.11
CA ALA A 170 14.79 -17.16 3.95
C ALA A 170 13.29 -16.91 4.21
N ILE A 171 12.91 -15.73 4.72
CA ILE A 171 11.49 -15.38 4.87
C ILE A 171 10.88 -15.04 3.51
N ALA A 172 9.55 -15.14 3.42
CA ALA A 172 8.85 -14.81 2.18
C ALA A 172 9.09 -13.35 1.74
N THR A 173 9.20 -13.10 0.45
CA THR A 173 9.40 -11.76 -0.11
C THR A 173 8.14 -10.88 -0.09
N ASN A 174 6.96 -11.47 0.13
CA ASN A 174 5.70 -10.75 0.22
C ASN A 174 5.17 -10.79 1.66
N PRO A 175 5.19 -9.68 2.40
CA PRO A 175 4.67 -9.61 3.77
C PRO A 175 3.15 -9.49 3.86
N HIS A 176 2.42 -9.56 2.74
CA HIS A 176 0.97 -9.47 2.78
C HIS A 176 0.37 -10.54 3.69
N LEU A 177 -0.59 -10.16 4.53
CA LEU A 177 -1.19 -11.02 5.54
C LEU A 177 -0.22 -11.60 6.59
N LEU A 178 0.93 -10.96 6.82
CA LEU A 178 1.89 -11.38 7.84
C LEU A 178 1.24 -11.59 9.22
N ILE A 179 0.25 -10.80 9.55
CA ILE A 179 -0.55 -10.93 10.78
C ILE A 179 -1.09 -12.35 11.03
N ARG A 180 -1.23 -13.18 9.99
CA ARG A 180 -1.70 -14.56 10.08
C ARG A 180 -0.59 -15.56 10.44
N ASN A 181 0.67 -15.19 10.27
CA ASN A 181 1.81 -16.11 10.28
C ASN A 181 2.40 -16.35 11.68
N ILE A 182 1.57 -16.47 12.70
CA ILE A 182 2.00 -16.73 14.09
C ILE A 182 2.59 -18.13 14.30
N ALA A 183 2.31 -19.07 13.40
CA ALA A 183 2.84 -20.42 13.42
C ALA A 183 4.14 -20.59 12.62
N VAL A 184 4.58 -19.56 11.89
CA VAL A 184 5.81 -19.58 11.09
C VAL A 184 6.96 -19.02 11.94
N PRO A 185 7.87 -19.83 12.49
CA PRO A 185 8.85 -19.40 13.51
C PRO A 185 9.67 -18.18 13.12
N SER A 186 10.07 -18.08 11.85
CA SER A 186 10.92 -16.99 11.34
C SER A 186 10.26 -15.62 11.33
N VAL A 187 8.93 -15.53 11.31
CA VAL A 187 8.18 -14.28 11.28
C VAL A 187 7.12 -14.18 12.38
N ALA A 188 6.96 -15.23 13.19
CA ALA A 188 6.00 -15.26 14.29
C ALA A 188 6.15 -14.10 15.29
N PRO A 189 7.36 -13.65 15.67
CA PRO A 189 7.51 -12.50 16.54
C PRO A 189 6.90 -11.22 15.95
N LEU A 190 7.11 -10.96 14.67
CA LEU A 190 6.53 -9.81 13.96
C LEU A 190 5.00 -9.88 13.93
N ALA A 191 4.46 -11.07 13.57
CA ALA A 191 3.02 -11.29 13.53
C ALA A 191 2.35 -11.12 14.90
N ARG A 192 3.02 -11.56 15.97
CA ARG A 192 2.53 -11.38 17.36
C ARG A 192 2.54 -9.92 17.78
N GLY A 193 3.61 -9.18 17.50
CA GLY A 193 3.69 -7.75 17.80
C GLY A 193 2.58 -6.94 17.13
N ILE A 194 2.30 -7.24 15.83
CA ILE A 194 1.17 -6.64 15.11
C ILE A 194 -0.16 -6.92 15.83
N ARG A 195 -0.41 -8.16 16.22
CA ARG A 195 -1.65 -8.56 16.91
C ARG A 195 -1.78 -7.97 18.29
N GLU A 196 -0.70 -7.91 19.05
CA GLU A 196 -0.68 -7.33 20.38
C GLU A 196 -1.04 -5.85 20.32
N GLN A 197 -0.45 -5.09 19.39
CA GLN A 197 -0.81 -3.68 19.19
C GLN A 197 -2.30 -3.52 18.89
N ILE A 198 -2.88 -4.37 18.03
CA ILE A 198 -4.31 -4.36 17.74
C ILE A 198 -5.13 -4.64 19.00
N ALA A 199 -4.76 -5.68 19.76
CA ALA A 199 -5.49 -6.08 20.95
C ALA A 199 -5.49 -4.97 22.01
N VAL A 200 -4.33 -4.35 22.27
CA VAL A 200 -4.23 -3.24 23.23
C VAL A 200 -5.02 -2.02 22.75
N PHE A 201 -4.89 -1.67 21.46
CA PHE A 201 -5.63 -0.55 20.88
C PHE A 201 -7.13 -0.72 21.03
N LEU A 202 -7.67 -1.86 20.66
CA LEU A 202 -9.12 -2.12 20.75
C LEU A 202 -9.60 -2.28 22.19
N ALA A 203 -8.81 -2.94 23.05
CA ALA A 203 -9.14 -3.08 24.47
C ALA A 203 -9.17 -1.74 25.24
N SER A 204 -8.40 -0.77 24.76
CA SER A 204 -8.38 0.59 25.31
C SER A 204 -9.38 1.55 24.65
N ASP A 205 -10.31 1.04 23.82
CA ASP A 205 -11.24 1.84 23.02
C ASP A 205 -10.52 2.86 22.12
N GLY A 206 -9.35 2.47 21.59
CA GLY A 206 -8.54 3.29 20.69
C GLY A 206 -7.77 4.43 21.35
N THR A 207 -7.62 4.42 22.68
CA THR A 207 -6.89 5.48 23.42
C THR A 207 -5.41 5.19 23.57
N LEU A 208 -5.00 3.92 23.51
CA LEU A 208 -3.61 3.48 23.71
C LEU A 208 -3.07 2.80 22.46
N THR A 209 -1.93 3.28 21.97
CA THR A 209 -1.14 2.63 20.92
C THR A 209 0.22 2.26 21.49
N ILE A 210 0.53 0.98 21.56
CA ILE A 210 1.84 0.48 21.97
C ILE A 210 2.80 0.39 20.79
N HIS A 211 4.09 0.37 21.07
CA HIS A 211 5.11 0.03 20.08
C HIS A 211 5.23 -1.51 20.03
N PRO A 212 5.02 -2.15 18.84
CA PRO A 212 5.11 -3.60 18.75
C PRO A 212 6.52 -4.13 18.98
N GLU A 213 6.62 -5.35 19.51
CA GLU A 213 7.89 -6.08 19.56
C GLU A 213 8.05 -7.02 18.34
N PRO A 214 9.28 -7.21 17.84
CA PRO A 214 10.53 -6.55 18.22
C PRO A 214 10.62 -5.11 17.68
N MET A 215 10.80 -4.15 18.58
CA MET A 215 10.69 -2.69 18.28
C MET A 215 11.53 -2.24 17.08
N ARG A 216 12.72 -2.84 16.87
CA ARG A 216 13.63 -2.44 15.78
C ARG A 216 13.07 -2.59 14.37
N PHE A 217 12.00 -3.35 14.22
CA PHE A 217 11.33 -3.55 12.93
C PHE A 217 10.08 -2.69 12.75
N PHE A 218 9.74 -1.84 13.70
CA PHE A 218 8.53 -1.03 13.63
C PHE A 218 8.85 0.45 13.76
N GLU A 219 8.13 1.26 13.02
CA GLU A 219 8.10 2.71 13.17
C GLU A 219 6.70 3.11 13.65
N VAL A 220 6.60 3.71 14.85
CA VAL A 220 5.34 4.08 15.50
C VAL A 220 5.50 5.39 16.26
N PRO A 221 4.77 6.44 15.93
CA PRO A 221 4.01 6.62 14.69
C PRO A 221 4.93 6.81 13.48
N VAL A 222 4.36 6.77 12.28
CA VAL A 222 5.10 7.20 11.09
C VAL A 222 5.18 8.72 11.11
N VAL A 223 6.40 9.25 11.13
CA VAL A 223 6.62 10.70 11.28
C VAL A 223 6.34 11.43 9.96
N ALA A 224 5.58 12.53 10.04
CA ALA A 224 5.38 13.43 8.92
C ALA A 224 6.62 14.36 8.74
N PRO A 225 7.01 14.75 7.49
CA PRO A 225 6.39 14.32 6.23
C PRO A 225 6.62 12.84 5.94
N LEU A 226 5.61 12.17 5.40
CA LEU A 226 5.72 10.76 5.03
C LEU A 226 6.92 10.55 4.09
N PRO A 227 7.77 9.53 4.33
CA PRO A 227 8.95 9.28 3.51
C PRO A 227 8.61 9.19 2.02
N GLU A 228 9.35 9.92 1.19
CA GLU A 228 9.13 9.92 -0.26
C GLU A 228 9.28 8.52 -0.86
N SER A 229 10.20 7.73 -0.32
CA SER A 229 10.42 6.35 -0.75
C SER A 229 9.17 5.49 -0.70
N LEU A 230 8.25 5.74 0.23
CA LEU A 230 6.99 5.01 0.34
C LEU A 230 5.95 5.39 -0.75
N ASN A 231 6.21 6.43 -1.55
CA ASN A 231 5.37 6.75 -2.71
C ASN A 231 5.61 5.83 -3.92
N PHE A 232 6.65 5.01 -3.85
CA PHE A 232 7.06 4.11 -4.92
C PHE A 232 6.85 2.66 -4.51
N ILE A 233 6.78 1.80 -5.50
CA ILE A 233 6.72 0.36 -5.30
C ILE A 233 8.09 -0.12 -4.80
N HIS A 234 8.09 -0.97 -3.78
CA HIS A 234 9.26 -1.62 -3.23
C HIS A 234 8.96 -3.11 -3.04
N TYR A 235 9.14 -3.89 -4.09
CA TYR A 235 8.98 -5.35 -4.02
C TYR A 235 10.32 -6.07 -3.92
N SER A 236 11.38 -5.45 -4.43
CA SER A 236 12.75 -5.94 -4.25
C SER A 236 13.32 -5.31 -2.99
N PHE A 237 13.71 -6.15 -2.03
CA PHE A 237 14.40 -5.69 -0.81
C PHE A 237 15.91 -5.48 -1.03
N VAL A 238 16.32 -5.20 -2.26
CA VAL A 238 17.67 -4.70 -2.51
C VAL A 238 17.72 -3.31 -1.88
N ILE A 239 18.37 -3.22 -0.73
CA ILE A 239 18.53 -1.98 0.02
C ILE A 239 19.31 -1.00 -0.84
N ALA A 240 18.62 -0.08 -1.50
CA ALA A 240 19.28 1.12 -1.98
C ALA A 240 19.76 1.89 -0.74
N PRO A 241 21.04 2.26 -0.64
CA PRO A 241 21.54 3.05 0.49
C PRO A 241 20.66 4.28 0.66
N ARG A 242 20.31 4.61 1.90
CA ARG A 242 19.54 5.83 2.19
C ARG A 242 20.30 7.01 1.60
N ARG A 243 19.63 7.88 0.84
CA ARG A 243 20.25 9.09 0.25
C ARG A 243 20.77 10.06 1.33
N ASP A 244 20.27 9.98 2.55
CA ASP A 244 20.72 10.73 3.71
C ASP A 244 22.11 10.30 4.25
N GLN A 245 22.67 9.20 3.75
CA GLN A 245 24.02 8.75 4.05
C GLN A 245 25.04 9.04 2.94
N CYS A 246 24.69 9.80 1.89
CA CYS A 246 25.67 10.32 0.95
C CYS A 246 26.40 11.52 1.60
N PRO A 247 27.70 11.40 1.95
CA PRO A 247 28.47 12.55 2.40
C PRO A 247 28.68 13.47 1.19
N GLY A 248 28.00 14.62 1.14
CA GLY A 248 28.32 15.64 0.14
C GLY A 248 27.18 16.43 -0.46
N HIS A 249 26.17 16.84 0.29
CA HIS A 249 25.39 18.03 -0.05
C HIS A 249 25.57 19.06 1.07
N ALA A 250 26.74 19.72 1.03
CA ALA A 250 26.90 21.00 1.69
C ALA A 250 25.96 22.00 0.98
N GLU A 251 25.20 22.67 1.81
CA GLU A 251 24.32 23.77 1.43
C GLU A 251 25.00 24.77 0.50
N VAL A 252 24.37 25.05 -0.62
CA VAL A 252 24.59 26.28 -1.37
C VAL A 252 23.26 27.01 -1.40
N TYR A 253 23.02 27.80 -0.36
CA TYR A 253 22.15 28.96 -0.41
C TYR A 253 23.00 30.17 -0.07
N GLY A 254 23.42 30.89 -1.12
CA GLY A 254 23.82 32.24 -1.10
C GLY A 254 22.74 33.09 -1.73
#